data_43e7f77d2fca7342a2d8db187d6e2c1e
#
_entry.id   43e7f77d2fca7342a2d8db187d6e2c1e
#
_cell.length_a   1.000
_cell.length_b   1.000
_cell.length_c   1.000
_cell.angle_alpha   90.00
_cell.angle_beta   90.00
_cell.angle_gamma   90.00
#
_symmetry.space_group_name_H-M   'P 1'
#
loop_
_entity.id
_entity.type
_entity.pdbx_description
1 polymer ?
#
loop_
_entity_poly.entity_id
_entity_poly.type
_entity_poly.pdbx_seq_one_letter_code
_entity_poly.pdbx_strand_id
1 'polypeptide(L)'
;RLSLVGSEMCIRDRSHPGKKLLFMGGEFGQFIEWKFDDSLDWHLLDYPMHKQLHDYVRALNAFYTAHPEFWEIDDDWKGFEWISCDDRKNSVISYYRRRKEKKGKREETIVICNFTPQVLADYRIGVDTPGEYTEVFNSDASRFGGSDVKNASALRSEAVPWHGRKQSLAVTLPPLAILYLKEVKKAERGESHGA
;
A
#
# COMPACT_ATOMS: atom_id res chain seq x y z
N ARG A 1 3.57 -8.17 -19.87
CA ARG A 1 2.77 -8.36 -18.64
C ARG A 1 1.71 -7.26 -18.56
N LEU A 2 0.51 -7.57 -19.01
CA LEU A 2 -0.66 -6.66 -18.94
C LEU A 2 -1.01 -6.25 -17.51
N SER A 3 -0.70 -7.07 -16.51
CA SER A 3 -1.00 -6.80 -15.10
C SER A 3 -0.17 -5.65 -14.48
N LEU A 4 0.91 -5.19 -15.12
CA LEU A 4 1.83 -4.23 -14.54
C LEU A 4 1.48 -2.78 -14.87
N VAL A 5 1.08 -2.47 -16.11
CA VAL A 5 0.82 -1.10 -16.56
C VAL A 5 -0.45 -0.51 -15.94
N GLY A 6 -1.51 -1.32 -15.77
CA GLY A 6 -2.74 -0.88 -15.10
C GLY A 6 -2.63 -0.86 -13.57
N SER A 7 -1.85 -1.75 -12.98
CA SER A 7 -1.74 -1.86 -11.52
C SER A 7 -0.92 -0.73 -10.91
N GLU A 8 0.13 -0.25 -11.55
CA GLU A 8 0.98 0.83 -11.02
C GLU A 8 0.21 2.15 -10.83
N MET A 9 -0.62 2.52 -11.79
CA MET A 9 -1.46 3.72 -11.66
C MET A 9 -2.52 3.54 -10.57
N CYS A 10 -3.25 2.42 -10.56
CA CYS A 10 -4.26 2.14 -9.53
C CYS A 10 -3.63 2.07 -8.13
N ILE A 11 -2.44 1.51 -8.00
CA ILE A 11 -1.67 1.38 -6.76
C ILE A 11 -1.40 2.74 -6.15
N ARG A 12 -0.74 3.62 -6.89
CA ARG A 12 -0.42 4.97 -6.42
C ARG A 12 -1.69 5.77 -6.15
N ASP A 13 -2.65 5.73 -7.06
CA ASP A 13 -3.82 6.58 -7.00
C ASP A 13 -4.73 6.27 -5.81
N ARG A 14 -4.80 5.02 -5.34
CA ARG A 14 -5.58 4.67 -4.13
C ARG A 14 -4.88 5.05 -2.83
N SER A 15 -3.57 5.15 -2.81
CA SER A 15 -2.81 5.45 -1.60
C SER A 15 -2.37 6.90 -1.48
N HIS A 16 -2.13 7.60 -2.59
CA HIS A 16 -1.76 9.01 -2.60
C HIS A 16 -2.98 9.90 -2.25
N PRO A 17 -2.79 11.06 -1.59
CA PRO A 17 -3.88 12.02 -1.37
C PRO A 17 -4.56 12.47 -2.66
N GLY A 18 -5.82 12.84 -2.57
CA GLY A 18 -6.62 13.35 -3.67
C GLY A 18 -7.71 12.38 -4.12
N LYS A 19 -8.57 12.84 -5.01
CA LYS A 19 -9.70 12.06 -5.51
C LYS A 19 -9.25 10.89 -6.36
N LYS A 20 -9.94 9.75 -6.18
CA LYS A 20 -9.63 8.50 -6.88
C LYS A 20 -10.37 8.46 -8.20
N LEU A 21 -9.65 8.14 -9.26
CA LEU A 21 -10.21 7.96 -10.60
C LEU A 21 -10.00 6.53 -11.07
N LEU A 22 -11.04 5.95 -11.62
CA LEU A 22 -10.99 4.71 -12.37
C LEU A 22 -11.81 4.93 -13.63
N PHE A 23 -11.28 4.53 -14.78
CA PHE A 23 -11.90 4.82 -16.06
C PHE A 23 -12.23 3.54 -16.83
N MET A 24 -13.46 3.48 -17.36
CA MET A 24 -14.00 2.55 -18.34
C MET A 24 -13.29 1.20 -18.49
N GLY A 25 -13.52 0.26 -17.57
CA GLY A 25 -12.94 -1.08 -17.66
C GLY A 25 -11.47 -1.17 -17.22
N GLY A 26 -10.87 -0.09 -16.67
CA GLY A 26 -9.53 -0.12 -16.11
C GLY A 26 -9.38 -1.11 -14.96
N GLU A 27 -10.47 -1.45 -14.25
CA GLU A 27 -10.52 -2.42 -13.16
C GLU A 27 -10.25 -3.87 -13.59
N PHE A 28 -10.41 -4.18 -14.86
CA PHE A 28 -10.07 -5.49 -15.42
C PHE A 28 -9.19 -5.43 -16.67
N GLY A 29 -8.64 -4.23 -16.98
CA GLY A 29 -7.67 -4.03 -18.05
C GLY A 29 -8.25 -4.16 -19.44
N GLN A 30 -9.38 -3.51 -19.70
CA GLN A 30 -9.97 -3.41 -21.04
C GLN A 30 -8.96 -2.85 -22.04
N PHE A 31 -8.91 -3.42 -23.24
CA PHE A 31 -7.92 -3.03 -24.25
C PHE A 31 -8.29 -1.76 -25.00
N ILE A 32 -9.59 -1.54 -25.25
CA ILE A 32 -10.08 -0.41 -26.03
C ILE A 32 -10.57 0.67 -25.09
N GLU A 33 -9.85 1.77 -25.04
CA GLU A 33 -10.22 2.95 -24.27
C GLU A 33 -11.32 3.76 -24.99
N TRP A 34 -12.15 4.48 -24.21
CA TRP A 34 -13.19 5.38 -24.72
C TRP A 34 -14.28 4.73 -25.58
N LYS A 35 -14.44 3.43 -25.52
CA LYS A 35 -15.51 2.72 -26.23
C LYS A 35 -16.86 2.92 -25.52
N PHE A 36 -17.41 4.12 -25.63
CA PHE A 36 -18.64 4.52 -24.93
C PHE A 36 -19.92 4.15 -25.67
N ASP A 37 -19.83 3.77 -26.96
CA ASP A 37 -20.92 3.40 -27.85
C ASP A 37 -21.28 1.90 -27.76
N ASP A 38 -20.56 1.14 -26.96
CA ASP A 38 -20.77 -0.29 -26.82
C ASP A 38 -20.59 -0.73 -25.35
N SER A 39 -20.93 -1.97 -25.04
CA SER A 39 -20.67 -2.58 -23.74
C SER A 39 -19.18 -2.69 -23.47
N LEU A 40 -18.79 -2.66 -22.19
CA LEU A 40 -17.45 -3.06 -21.79
C LEU A 40 -17.18 -4.53 -22.15
N ASP A 41 -15.91 -4.86 -22.38
CA ASP A 41 -15.47 -6.18 -22.83
C ASP A 41 -15.48 -7.20 -21.66
N TRP A 42 -16.64 -7.43 -21.04
CA TRP A 42 -16.81 -8.28 -19.86
C TRP A 42 -16.31 -9.71 -20.04
N HIS A 43 -16.25 -10.21 -21.27
CA HIS A 43 -15.69 -11.51 -21.62
C HIS A 43 -14.19 -11.63 -21.25
N LEU A 44 -13.47 -10.52 -21.05
CA LEU A 44 -12.09 -10.53 -20.60
C LEU A 44 -11.95 -11.15 -19.20
N LEU A 45 -12.99 -11.11 -18.37
CA LEU A 45 -12.98 -11.74 -17.04
C LEU A 45 -12.90 -13.29 -17.09
N ASP A 46 -13.11 -13.90 -18.24
CA ASP A 46 -12.90 -15.33 -18.45
C ASP A 46 -11.39 -15.67 -18.51
N TYR A 47 -10.54 -14.66 -18.73
CA TYR A 47 -9.09 -14.86 -18.78
C TYR A 47 -8.44 -14.59 -17.42
N PRO A 48 -7.55 -15.50 -16.95
CA PRO A 48 -7.00 -15.43 -15.59
C PRO A 48 -6.35 -14.10 -15.23
N MET A 49 -5.59 -13.48 -16.14
CA MET A 49 -4.89 -12.23 -15.84
C MET A 49 -5.84 -11.04 -15.64
N HIS A 50 -6.89 -10.94 -16.45
CA HIS A 50 -7.92 -9.91 -16.31
C HIS A 50 -8.74 -10.11 -15.03
N LYS A 51 -9.07 -11.36 -14.72
CA LYS A 51 -9.75 -11.70 -13.48
C LYS A 51 -8.89 -11.38 -12.26
N GLN A 52 -7.60 -11.70 -12.27
CA GLN A 52 -6.67 -11.38 -11.19
C GLN A 52 -6.52 -9.87 -10.98
N LEU A 53 -6.46 -9.08 -12.06
CA LEU A 53 -6.45 -7.62 -11.98
C LEU A 53 -7.75 -7.09 -11.36
N HIS A 54 -8.91 -7.62 -11.79
CA HIS A 54 -10.19 -7.26 -11.21
C HIS A 54 -10.28 -7.59 -9.72
N ASP A 55 -9.83 -8.79 -9.32
CA ASP A 55 -9.80 -9.22 -7.92
C ASP A 55 -8.85 -8.33 -7.09
N TYR A 56 -7.74 -7.90 -7.69
CA TYR A 56 -6.81 -6.94 -7.09
C TYR A 56 -7.48 -5.58 -6.84
N VAL A 57 -8.09 -4.99 -7.88
CA VAL A 57 -8.77 -3.68 -7.74
C VAL A 57 -9.90 -3.75 -6.73
N ARG A 58 -10.66 -4.84 -6.71
CA ARG A 58 -11.71 -5.08 -5.70
C ARG A 58 -11.15 -5.14 -4.29
N ALA A 59 -10.05 -5.87 -4.08
CA ALA A 59 -9.39 -5.96 -2.77
C ALA A 59 -8.82 -4.60 -2.33
N LEU A 60 -8.21 -3.85 -3.25
CA LEU A 60 -7.67 -2.52 -2.98
C LEU A 60 -8.77 -1.52 -2.62
N ASN A 61 -9.91 -1.53 -3.30
CA ASN A 61 -11.06 -0.69 -2.98
C ASN A 61 -11.67 -1.05 -1.63
N ALA A 62 -11.77 -2.35 -1.30
CA ALA A 62 -12.23 -2.81 0.01
C ALA A 62 -11.26 -2.37 1.11
N PHE A 63 -9.96 -2.46 0.88
CA PHE A 63 -8.95 -1.97 1.80
C PHE A 63 -9.08 -0.45 2.00
N TYR A 64 -9.17 0.32 0.93
CA TYR A 64 -9.33 1.78 0.97
C TYR A 64 -10.54 2.20 1.81
N THR A 65 -11.70 1.60 1.60
CA THR A 65 -12.92 1.94 2.35
C THR A 65 -12.84 1.56 3.82
N ALA A 66 -12.17 0.46 4.16
CA ALA A 66 -12.00 -0.01 5.53
C ALA A 66 -10.96 0.78 6.34
N HIS A 67 -10.10 1.58 5.67
CA HIS A 67 -8.96 2.24 6.29
C HIS A 67 -9.07 3.77 6.18
N PRO A 68 -9.69 4.44 7.17
CA PRO A 68 -9.93 5.89 7.14
C PRO A 68 -8.69 6.76 6.98
N GLU A 69 -7.51 6.27 7.29
CA GLU A 69 -6.26 6.98 7.06
C GLU A 69 -6.01 7.32 5.59
N PHE A 70 -6.69 6.66 4.64
CA PHE A 70 -6.55 6.92 3.21
C PHE A 70 -7.51 7.98 2.67
N TRP A 71 -8.54 8.37 3.44
CA TRP A 71 -9.57 9.28 2.94
C TRP A 71 -10.12 10.28 3.96
N GLU A 72 -9.91 10.09 5.28
CA GLU A 72 -10.48 10.97 6.32
C GLU A 72 -9.82 12.37 6.31
N ILE A 73 -8.53 12.46 5.96
CA ILE A 73 -7.76 13.71 5.82
C ILE A 73 -7.06 13.66 4.46
N ASP A 74 -7.79 13.99 3.41
CA ASP A 74 -7.29 13.88 2.04
C ASP A 74 -6.90 15.24 1.43
N ASP A 75 -7.28 16.32 2.09
CA ASP A 75 -7.11 17.73 1.68
C ASP A 75 -6.18 18.53 2.62
N ASP A 76 -5.57 17.89 3.62
CA ASP A 76 -4.67 18.53 4.59
C ASP A 76 -3.36 17.71 4.72
N TRP A 77 -2.25 18.39 4.83
CA TRP A 77 -0.92 17.81 5.07
C TRP A 77 -0.82 16.96 6.33
N LYS A 78 -1.73 17.11 7.29
CA LYS A 78 -1.82 16.22 8.46
C LYS A 78 -2.13 14.77 8.12
N GLY A 79 -2.75 14.52 6.96
CA GLY A 79 -3.09 13.19 6.48
C GLY A 79 -1.99 12.52 5.68
N PHE A 80 -0.90 13.25 5.37
CA PHE A 80 0.15 12.75 4.49
C PHE A 80 1.52 13.31 4.89
N GLU A 81 2.53 12.45 4.90
CA GLU A 81 3.92 12.87 5.12
C GLU A 81 4.88 11.96 4.36
N TRP A 82 5.81 12.54 3.60
CA TRP A 82 6.88 11.80 2.98
C TRP A 82 7.82 11.18 4.00
N ILE A 83 8.17 9.89 3.81
CA ILE A 83 9.31 9.26 4.46
C ILE A 83 10.53 9.43 3.57
N SER A 84 10.41 9.08 2.29
CA SER A 84 11.42 9.29 1.25
C SER A 84 10.74 9.43 -0.11
N CYS A 85 11.14 10.44 -0.89
CA CYS A 85 10.62 10.67 -2.24
C CYS A 85 11.72 10.87 -3.28
N ASP A 86 12.98 10.74 -2.90
CA ASP A 86 14.15 11.11 -3.70
C ASP A 86 15.12 9.95 -3.98
N ASP A 87 14.77 8.71 -3.63
CA ASP A 87 15.58 7.53 -3.95
C ASP A 87 15.47 7.16 -5.44
N ARG A 88 16.15 7.97 -6.26
CA ARG A 88 16.20 7.78 -7.72
C ARG A 88 16.95 6.51 -8.12
N LYS A 89 17.90 6.05 -7.30
CA LYS A 89 18.70 4.88 -7.59
C LYS A 89 17.86 3.61 -7.62
N ASN A 90 16.99 3.47 -6.64
CA ASN A 90 16.13 2.29 -6.50
C ASN A 90 14.70 2.55 -7.02
N SER A 91 14.38 3.78 -7.46
CA SER A 91 13.04 4.18 -7.87
C SER A 91 11.97 3.76 -6.85
N VAL A 92 12.22 4.08 -5.57
CA VAL A 92 11.32 3.80 -4.45
C VAL A 92 10.84 5.10 -3.85
N ILE A 93 9.55 5.16 -3.55
CA ILE A 93 8.97 6.21 -2.72
C ILE A 93 8.29 5.60 -1.51
N SER A 94 8.29 6.33 -0.40
CA SER A 94 7.59 5.92 0.82
C SER A 94 7.00 7.11 1.56
N TYR A 95 5.84 6.90 2.17
CA TYR A 95 5.11 7.94 2.88
C TYR A 95 4.13 7.35 3.89
N TYR A 96 3.72 8.21 4.84
CA TYR A 96 2.63 7.93 5.75
C TYR A 96 1.29 8.38 5.19
N ARG A 97 0.26 7.59 5.43
CA ARG A 97 -1.13 8.00 5.42
C ARG A 97 -1.67 7.97 6.83
N ARG A 98 -2.34 9.04 7.24
CA ARG A 98 -2.77 9.26 8.63
C ARG A 98 -4.23 9.66 8.69
N ARG A 99 -4.92 9.19 9.72
CA ARG A 99 -6.27 9.67 10.06
C ARG A 99 -6.21 10.71 11.17
N LYS A 100 -7.37 11.35 11.44
CA LYS A 100 -7.52 12.23 12.58
C LYS A 100 -7.21 11.49 13.88
N GLU A 101 -6.38 12.12 14.69
CA GLU A 101 -6.06 11.58 16.00
C GLU A 101 -7.33 11.45 16.85
N LYS A 102 -7.55 10.27 17.44
CA LYS A 102 -8.66 10.01 18.32
C LYS A 102 -8.16 9.58 19.68
N LYS A 103 -8.54 10.29 20.74
CA LYS A 103 -8.16 9.98 22.13
C LYS A 103 -6.64 9.83 22.33
N GLY A 104 -5.85 10.70 21.69
CA GLY A 104 -4.39 10.66 21.76
C GLY A 104 -3.74 9.49 21.01
N LYS A 105 -4.53 8.71 20.23
CA LYS A 105 -4.00 7.58 19.43
C LYS A 105 -3.92 7.98 17.97
N ARG A 106 -2.70 7.95 17.42
CA ARG A 106 -2.44 8.10 16.01
C ARG A 106 -2.65 6.75 15.31
N GLU A 107 -3.44 6.75 14.26
CA GLU A 107 -3.54 5.61 13.36
C GLU A 107 -2.93 6.01 12.02
N GLU A 108 -1.97 5.22 11.57
CA GLU A 108 -1.23 5.50 10.34
C GLU A 108 -0.88 4.22 9.61
N THR A 109 -0.71 4.34 8.31
CA THR A 109 -0.22 3.29 7.43
C THR A 109 1.00 3.82 6.69
N ILE A 110 2.06 3.03 6.67
CA ILE A 110 3.24 3.26 5.84
C ILE A 110 2.94 2.67 4.47
N VAL A 111 3.14 3.48 3.44
CA VAL A 111 3.03 3.08 2.04
C VAL A 111 4.42 3.09 1.44
N ILE A 112 4.80 2.00 0.75
CA ILE A 112 6.08 1.88 0.06
C ILE A 112 5.80 1.39 -1.36
N CYS A 113 6.26 2.15 -2.35
CA CYS A 113 6.12 1.81 -3.76
C CYS A 113 7.50 1.51 -4.36
N ASN A 114 7.67 0.31 -4.89
CA ASN A 114 8.84 -0.07 -5.68
C ASN A 114 8.45 -0.05 -7.17
N PHE A 115 9.03 0.88 -7.93
CA PHE A 115 8.78 1.05 -9.36
C PHE A 115 9.80 0.30 -10.25
N THR A 116 10.63 -0.57 -9.65
CA THR A 116 11.58 -1.39 -10.42
C THR A 116 11.10 -2.83 -10.55
N PRO A 117 11.49 -3.54 -11.63
CA PRO A 117 11.19 -4.96 -11.79
C PRO A 117 12.11 -5.86 -10.93
N GLN A 118 12.76 -5.30 -9.93
CA GLN A 118 13.70 -6.01 -9.06
C GLN A 118 13.14 -6.15 -7.67
N VAL A 119 13.41 -7.28 -7.03
CA VAL A 119 13.21 -7.46 -5.59
C VAL A 119 14.34 -6.69 -4.87
N LEU A 120 13.97 -5.80 -3.96
CA LEU A 120 14.93 -5.09 -3.12
C LEU A 120 14.90 -5.71 -1.73
N ALA A 121 15.85 -6.60 -1.47
CA ALA A 121 16.03 -7.21 -0.14
C ALA A 121 16.66 -6.20 0.82
N ASP A 122 16.29 -6.31 2.10
CA ASP A 122 16.83 -5.48 3.18
C ASP A 122 16.79 -3.97 2.92
N TYR A 123 15.79 -3.53 2.16
CA TYR A 123 15.58 -2.10 1.90
C TYR A 123 15.18 -1.40 3.19
N ARG A 124 15.92 -0.36 3.55
CA ARG A 124 15.73 0.32 4.84
C ARG A 124 14.85 1.56 4.69
N ILE A 125 13.83 1.67 5.55
CA ILE A 125 12.97 2.83 5.68
C ILE A 125 12.97 3.37 7.10
N GLY A 126 12.97 4.71 7.26
CA GLY A 126 12.81 5.35 8.57
C GLY A 126 11.37 5.24 9.07
N VAL A 127 11.19 5.02 10.38
CA VAL A 127 9.88 5.00 11.04
C VAL A 127 9.87 5.86 12.27
N ASP A 128 8.70 6.43 12.61
CA ASP A 128 8.57 7.35 13.75
C ASP A 128 8.52 6.61 15.10
N THR A 129 7.88 5.46 15.13
CA THR A 129 7.60 4.71 16.36
C THR A 129 8.45 3.45 16.44
N PRO A 130 9.13 3.17 17.58
CA PRO A 130 9.75 1.89 17.81
C PRO A 130 8.67 0.83 18.08
N GLY A 131 8.77 -0.33 17.41
CA GLY A 131 7.78 -1.39 17.60
C GLY A 131 7.85 -2.50 16.57
N GLU A 132 6.81 -3.29 16.57
CA GLU A 132 6.58 -4.32 15.55
C GLU A 132 5.62 -3.79 14.49
N TYR A 133 5.88 -4.15 13.25
CA TYR A 133 5.08 -3.78 12.10
C TYR A 133 4.67 -5.02 11.33
N THR A 134 3.51 -4.98 10.71
CA THR A 134 3.02 -6.06 9.87
C THR A 134 2.62 -5.56 8.50
N GLU A 135 2.83 -6.41 7.50
CA GLU A 135 2.36 -6.20 6.15
C GLU A 135 0.83 -6.45 6.12
N VAL A 136 0.06 -5.40 5.84
CA VAL A 136 -1.42 -5.47 5.82
C VAL A 136 -1.97 -5.51 4.39
N PHE A 137 -1.17 -5.12 3.42
CA PHE A 137 -1.50 -5.23 1.99
C PHE A 137 -0.23 -5.38 1.16
N ASN A 138 -0.28 -6.28 0.18
CA ASN A 138 0.80 -6.52 -0.76
C ASN A 138 0.21 -6.76 -2.16
N SER A 139 0.54 -5.88 -3.10
CA SER A 139 0.04 -5.98 -4.47
C SER A 139 0.68 -7.13 -5.26
N ASP A 140 1.82 -7.65 -4.80
CA ASP A 140 2.55 -8.77 -5.42
C ASP A 140 2.04 -10.15 -4.96
N ALA A 141 0.97 -10.20 -4.18
CA ALA A 141 0.41 -11.47 -3.73
C ALA A 141 -0.01 -12.35 -4.93
N SER A 142 0.28 -13.65 -4.85
CA SER A 142 0.00 -14.63 -5.92
C SER A 142 -1.45 -14.64 -6.39
N ARG A 143 -2.40 -14.38 -5.47
CA ARG A 143 -3.83 -14.24 -5.81
C ARG A 143 -4.14 -13.13 -6.79
N PHE A 144 -3.25 -12.15 -6.93
CA PHE A 144 -3.34 -11.03 -7.88
C PHE A 144 -2.44 -11.21 -9.12
N GLY A 145 -1.80 -12.39 -9.26
CA GLY A 145 -0.88 -12.70 -10.35
C GLY A 145 0.55 -12.21 -10.13
N GLY A 146 0.89 -11.82 -8.91
CA GLY A 146 2.23 -11.42 -8.50
C GLY A 146 3.17 -12.59 -8.24
N SER A 147 4.41 -12.28 -7.88
CA SER A 147 5.47 -13.26 -7.59
C SER A 147 5.45 -13.79 -6.15
N ASP A 148 4.56 -13.25 -5.33
CA ASP A 148 4.34 -13.66 -3.93
C ASP A 148 5.53 -13.41 -2.99
N VAL A 149 6.35 -12.42 -3.29
CA VAL A 149 7.42 -11.98 -2.40
C VAL A 149 6.80 -11.33 -1.18
N LYS A 150 7.13 -11.84 0.01
CA LYS A 150 6.52 -11.44 1.29
C LYS A 150 7.58 -11.11 2.32
N ASN A 151 7.20 -10.25 3.26
CA ASN A 151 7.95 -10.04 4.47
C ASN A 151 7.58 -11.06 5.56
N ALA A 152 8.43 -11.16 6.59
CA ALA A 152 8.09 -11.92 7.78
C ALA A 152 6.77 -11.39 8.41
N SER A 153 6.07 -12.23 9.16
CA SER A 153 4.79 -11.88 9.80
C SER A 153 4.92 -10.70 10.77
N ALA A 154 6.10 -10.47 11.33
CA ALA A 154 6.42 -9.33 12.16
C ALA A 154 7.79 -8.75 11.77
N LEU A 155 7.79 -7.47 11.40
CA LEU A 155 8.98 -6.67 11.13
C LEU A 155 9.28 -5.85 12.39
N ARG A 156 10.47 -5.95 12.93
CA ARG A 156 10.88 -5.17 14.12
C ARG A 156 11.68 -3.96 13.72
N SER A 157 11.33 -2.80 14.28
CA SER A 157 12.13 -1.60 14.11
C SER A 157 13.44 -1.73 14.89
N GLU A 158 14.49 -1.16 14.32
CA GLU A 158 15.83 -1.08 14.87
C GLU A 158 16.16 0.37 15.22
N ALA A 159 16.94 0.59 16.27
CA ALA A 159 17.45 1.91 16.67
C ALA A 159 18.58 2.39 15.73
N VAL A 160 18.35 2.28 14.43
CA VAL A 160 19.25 2.73 13.36
C VAL A 160 18.60 3.94 12.69
N PRO A 161 19.18 5.15 12.78
CA PRO A 161 18.64 6.33 12.17
C PRO A 161 18.61 6.22 10.64
N TRP A 162 17.46 6.55 10.03
CA TRP A 162 17.26 6.51 8.57
C TRP A 162 16.18 7.50 8.13
N HIS A 163 16.32 8.13 6.97
CA HIS A 163 15.38 9.11 6.43
C HIS A 163 14.99 10.22 7.43
N GLY A 164 15.96 10.68 8.23
CA GLY A 164 15.74 11.71 9.27
C GLY A 164 14.98 11.23 10.51
N ARG A 165 14.71 9.92 10.64
CA ARG A 165 14.04 9.30 11.79
C ARG A 165 15.03 8.52 12.65
N LYS A 166 14.71 8.35 13.96
CA LYS A 166 15.56 7.64 14.91
C LYS A 166 15.49 6.12 14.81
N GLN A 167 14.44 5.62 14.21
CA GLN A 167 14.15 4.19 14.04
C GLN A 167 14.04 3.86 12.56
N SER A 168 14.27 2.61 12.22
CA SER A 168 14.08 2.13 10.84
C SER A 168 13.66 0.66 10.80
N LEU A 169 13.09 0.27 9.66
CA LEU A 169 12.75 -1.11 9.32
C LEU A 169 13.60 -1.56 8.13
N ALA A 170 14.08 -2.80 8.17
CA ALA A 170 14.57 -3.51 7.00
C ALA A 170 13.41 -4.30 6.40
N VAL A 171 13.08 -4.06 5.13
CA VAL A 171 11.94 -4.66 4.44
C VAL A 171 12.37 -5.23 3.10
N THR A 172 11.75 -6.33 2.69
CA THR A 172 11.90 -6.84 1.32
C THR A 172 10.78 -6.23 0.46
N LEU A 173 11.16 -5.49 -0.58
CA LEU A 173 10.21 -4.88 -1.50
C LEU A 173 10.04 -5.77 -2.72
N PRO A 174 8.82 -6.24 -3.02
CA PRO A 174 8.52 -6.98 -4.23
C PRO A 174 8.74 -6.13 -5.48
N PRO A 175 8.91 -6.76 -6.66
CA PRO A 175 9.11 -6.02 -7.91
C PRO A 175 7.82 -5.37 -8.38
N LEU A 176 7.88 -4.12 -8.85
CA LEU A 176 6.74 -3.36 -9.40
C LEU A 176 5.51 -3.43 -8.50
N ALA A 177 5.69 -3.19 -7.20
CA ALA A 177 4.66 -3.45 -6.20
C ALA A 177 4.55 -2.35 -5.15
N ILE A 178 3.42 -2.39 -4.44
CA ILE A 178 3.18 -1.58 -3.25
C ILE A 178 3.00 -2.46 -2.03
N LEU A 179 3.59 -2.03 -0.94
CA LEU A 179 3.38 -2.58 0.39
C LEU A 179 2.70 -1.55 1.30
N TYR A 180 1.74 -2.02 2.10
CA TYR A 180 1.20 -1.26 3.22
C TYR A 180 1.60 -1.94 4.52
N LEU A 181 2.25 -1.17 5.39
CA LEU A 181 2.67 -1.64 6.71
C LEU A 181 1.93 -0.87 7.80
N LYS A 182 1.56 -1.57 8.86
CA LYS A 182 0.99 -0.97 10.08
C LYS A 182 1.76 -1.42 11.29
N GLU A 183 1.86 -0.52 12.27
CA GLU A 183 2.34 -0.86 13.60
C GLU A 183 1.39 -1.85 14.28
N VAL A 184 1.93 -2.91 14.84
CA VAL A 184 1.19 -3.87 15.67
C VAL A 184 1.02 -3.25 17.06
N LYS A 185 -0.16 -2.71 17.33
CA LYS A 185 -0.48 -2.17 18.65
C LYS A 185 -0.63 -3.31 19.65
N LYS A 186 0.18 -3.31 20.69
CA LYS A 186 -0.05 -4.23 21.83
C LYS A 186 -1.41 -3.94 22.41
N ALA A 187 -2.25 -4.97 22.56
CA ALA A 187 -3.48 -4.84 23.33
C ALA A 187 -3.11 -4.34 24.75
N GLU A 188 -3.71 -3.24 25.17
CA GLU A 188 -3.59 -2.78 26.56
C GLU A 188 -4.06 -3.96 27.44
N ARG A 189 -3.15 -4.53 28.23
CA ARG A 189 -3.55 -5.47 29.29
C ARG A 189 -4.46 -4.66 30.20
N GLY A 190 -5.74 -5.00 30.18
CA GLY A 190 -6.69 -4.43 31.12
C GLY A 190 -6.12 -4.54 32.52
N GLU A 191 -5.98 -3.41 33.19
CA GLU A 191 -5.74 -3.39 34.62
C GLU A 191 -6.91 -4.14 35.27
N SER A 192 -6.62 -5.37 35.72
CA SER A 192 -7.54 -6.05 36.62
C SER A 192 -7.58 -5.22 37.90
N HIS A 193 -8.63 -4.43 38.06
CA HIS A 193 -8.97 -3.89 39.36
C HIS A 193 -9.29 -5.10 40.26
N GLY A 194 -8.30 -5.50 41.02
CA GLY A 194 -8.50 -6.36 42.17
C GLY A 194 -9.30 -5.58 43.20
N ALA A 195 -10.46 -6.08 43.50
CA ALA A 195 -11.24 -5.68 44.67
C ALA A 195 -10.57 -6.25 45.93
#